data_2071105378575fe4b7b9ca96908f57c3
#
_entry.id   2071105378575fe4b7b9ca96908f57c3
#
_cell.length_a   1.000
_cell.length_b   1.000
_cell.length_c   1.000
_cell.angle_alpha   90.00
_cell.angle_beta   90.00
_cell.angle_gamma   90.00
#
_symmetry.space_group_name_H-M   'P 1'
#
loop_
_entity.id
_entity.type
_entity.pdbx_description
1 polymer ?
#
loop_
_entity_poly.entity_id
_entity_poly.type
_entity_poly.pdbx_seq_one_letter_code
_entity_poly.pdbx_strand_id
1 'polypeptide(L)'
;MKPATTLTKAQISAYWRAASAAARNIGESVDGYRKKVMLEECGLRSMKDLNRTTDFDKVMARFLADAGDYQEASKFAVGDSLRMAVLIRICCAQVMQLLGTTPGSSQAVEYLAGIIRQAHLDCGYDTAFWMDCPPDSLTALFAMLDTHRRRLLRRLCGDSALHGFMSFDPTVVYTPRPAGGVAMVFNKEAYSDLNSIRLNIR
;
A
#
# COMPACT_ATOMS: atom_id res chain seq x y z
N MET A 1 -26.24 -7.71 22.47
CA MET A 1 -25.58 -8.19 21.24
C MET A 1 -26.25 -7.55 20.03
N LYS A 2 -25.55 -6.76 19.23
CA LYS A 2 -26.08 -6.31 17.93
C LYS A 2 -26.13 -7.52 16.98
N PRO A 3 -27.21 -7.71 16.21
CA PRO A 3 -27.28 -8.81 15.26
C PRO A 3 -26.14 -8.68 14.25
N ALA A 4 -25.38 -9.75 14.06
CA ALA A 4 -24.37 -9.80 13.01
C ALA A 4 -25.07 -9.55 11.67
N THR A 5 -24.70 -8.47 11.00
CA THR A 5 -25.27 -8.13 9.71
C THR A 5 -24.69 -9.11 8.68
N THR A 6 -25.51 -10.01 8.19
CA THR A 6 -25.11 -11.06 7.24
C THR A 6 -24.53 -10.43 5.95
N LEU A 7 -23.43 -10.99 5.45
CA LEU A 7 -22.81 -10.56 4.19
C LEU A 7 -23.82 -10.68 3.02
N THR A 8 -23.76 -9.73 2.10
CA THR A 8 -24.52 -9.78 0.85
C THR A 8 -23.94 -10.84 -0.10
N LYS A 9 -24.73 -11.32 -1.06
CA LYS A 9 -24.25 -12.22 -2.12
C LYS A 9 -23.04 -11.66 -2.87
N ALA A 10 -23.02 -10.35 -3.13
CA ALA A 10 -21.91 -9.67 -3.79
C ALA A 10 -20.63 -9.70 -2.92
N GLN A 11 -20.75 -9.43 -1.61
CA GLN A 11 -19.63 -9.52 -0.67
C GLN A 11 -19.09 -10.96 -0.55
N ILE A 12 -19.96 -11.95 -0.49
CA ILE A 12 -19.56 -13.36 -0.48
C ILE A 12 -18.77 -13.73 -1.74
N SER A 13 -19.24 -13.30 -2.92
CA SER A 13 -18.53 -13.53 -4.18
C SER A 13 -17.18 -12.83 -4.23
N ALA A 14 -17.10 -11.58 -3.78
CA ALA A 14 -15.85 -10.82 -3.69
C ALA A 14 -14.85 -11.49 -2.73
N TYR A 15 -15.32 -11.90 -1.55
CA TYR A 15 -14.53 -12.64 -0.55
C TYR A 15 -13.84 -13.88 -1.14
N TRP A 16 -14.61 -14.75 -1.82
CA TRP A 16 -14.06 -15.96 -2.39
C TRP A 16 -13.07 -15.71 -3.51
N ARG A 17 -13.31 -14.71 -4.36
CA ARG A 17 -12.37 -14.32 -5.43
C ARG A 17 -11.05 -13.83 -4.84
N ALA A 18 -11.11 -12.92 -3.88
CA ALA A 18 -9.92 -12.36 -3.23
C ALA A 18 -9.14 -13.44 -2.45
N ALA A 19 -9.82 -14.27 -1.65
CA ALA A 19 -9.17 -15.36 -0.93
C ALA A 19 -8.50 -16.38 -1.88
N SER A 20 -9.14 -16.70 -3.02
CA SER A 20 -8.57 -17.62 -4.02
C SER A 20 -7.38 -17.02 -4.75
N ALA A 21 -7.38 -15.71 -5.03
CA ALA A 21 -6.25 -15.03 -5.63
C ALA A 21 -5.05 -14.98 -4.68
N ALA A 22 -5.27 -14.59 -3.42
CA ALA A 22 -4.25 -14.55 -2.39
C ALA A 22 -3.63 -15.93 -2.12
N ALA A 23 -4.46 -16.94 -1.90
CA ALA A 23 -4.00 -18.31 -1.64
C ALA A 23 -3.10 -18.85 -2.77
N ARG A 24 -3.45 -18.56 -4.04
CA ARG A 24 -2.62 -18.91 -5.20
C ARG A 24 -1.28 -18.17 -5.18
N ASN A 25 -1.30 -16.90 -4.84
CA ASN A 25 -0.08 -16.09 -4.83
C ASN A 25 0.92 -16.54 -3.76
N ILE A 26 0.44 -16.98 -2.60
CA ILE A 26 1.28 -17.46 -1.50
C ILE A 26 1.51 -18.97 -1.48
N GLY A 27 0.86 -19.74 -2.38
CA GLY A 27 1.03 -21.19 -2.49
C GLY A 27 0.32 -22.01 -1.41
N GLU A 28 -0.74 -21.47 -0.79
CA GLU A 28 -1.55 -22.16 0.24
C GLU A 28 -2.87 -22.67 -0.31
N SER A 29 -3.53 -23.60 0.41
CA SER A 29 -4.91 -23.98 0.10
C SER A 29 -5.87 -22.84 0.46
N VAL A 30 -6.88 -22.59 -0.38
CA VAL A 30 -7.85 -21.50 -0.16
C VAL A 30 -8.54 -21.61 1.19
N ASP A 31 -8.92 -22.83 1.59
CA ASP A 31 -9.65 -23.05 2.85
C ASP A 31 -8.74 -22.88 4.08
N GLY A 32 -7.50 -23.32 4.02
CA GLY A 32 -6.50 -23.11 5.07
C GLY A 32 -6.17 -21.64 5.23
N TYR A 33 -5.82 -20.99 4.12
CA TYR A 33 -5.44 -19.58 4.10
C TYR A 33 -6.56 -18.67 4.64
N ARG A 34 -7.79 -18.78 4.12
CA ARG A 34 -8.89 -17.92 4.57
C ARG A 34 -9.22 -18.06 6.06
N LYS A 35 -9.13 -19.31 6.61
CA LYS A 35 -9.36 -19.55 8.03
C LYS A 35 -8.27 -18.91 8.89
N LYS A 36 -7.02 -18.99 8.45
CA LYS A 36 -5.87 -18.35 9.08
C LYS A 36 -6.08 -16.84 9.14
N VAL A 37 -6.35 -16.21 7.99
CA VAL A 37 -6.56 -14.75 7.92
C VAL A 37 -7.75 -14.30 8.78
N MET A 38 -8.88 -14.99 8.73
CA MET A 38 -10.03 -14.63 9.57
C MET A 38 -9.71 -14.72 11.07
N LEU A 39 -8.91 -15.71 11.46
CA LEU A 39 -8.51 -15.85 12.86
C LEU A 39 -7.54 -14.73 13.26
N GLU A 40 -6.55 -14.42 12.41
CA GLU A 40 -5.55 -13.37 12.65
C GLU A 40 -6.16 -11.98 12.71
N GLU A 41 -7.00 -11.63 11.71
CA GLU A 41 -7.54 -10.26 11.58
C GLU A 41 -8.75 -9.96 12.47
N CYS A 42 -9.57 -10.98 12.75
CA CYS A 42 -10.85 -10.77 13.43
C CYS A 42 -11.08 -11.70 14.63
N GLY A 43 -10.22 -12.68 14.88
CA GLY A 43 -10.44 -13.70 15.90
C GLY A 43 -11.59 -14.66 15.58
N LEU A 44 -12.04 -14.71 14.32
CA LEU A 44 -13.22 -15.48 13.88
C LEU A 44 -12.81 -16.76 13.14
N ARG A 45 -13.64 -17.80 13.27
CA ARG A 45 -13.42 -19.10 12.61
C ARG A 45 -14.32 -19.35 11.41
N SER A 46 -15.38 -18.56 11.27
CA SER A 46 -16.39 -18.77 10.23
C SER A 46 -16.75 -17.45 9.55
N MET A 47 -16.86 -17.49 8.21
CA MET A 47 -17.33 -16.36 7.41
C MET A 47 -18.74 -15.89 7.80
N LYS A 48 -19.55 -16.78 8.39
CA LYS A 48 -20.91 -16.44 8.85
C LYS A 48 -20.92 -15.49 10.04
N ASP A 49 -19.80 -15.43 10.77
CA ASP A 49 -19.65 -14.63 11.96
C ASP A 49 -19.05 -13.24 11.64
N LEU A 50 -18.59 -13.03 10.39
CA LEU A 50 -18.03 -11.75 9.96
C LEU A 50 -19.08 -10.64 10.01
N ASN A 51 -18.72 -9.56 10.64
CA ASN A 51 -19.47 -8.30 10.53
C ASN A 51 -19.35 -7.76 9.10
N ARG A 52 -20.48 -7.27 8.57
CA ARG A 52 -20.60 -6.80 7.19
C ARG A 52 -19.67 -5.62 6.82
N THR A 53 -19.24 -4.87 7.80
CA THR A 53 -18.41 -3.68 7.60
C THR A 53 -16.99 -3.90 8.08
N THR A 54 -16.74 -3.76 9.38
CA THR A 54 -15.39 -3.74 9.95
C THR A 54 -14.60 -5.04 9.74
N ASP A 55 -15.20 -6.21 10.01
CA ASP A 55 -14.48 -7.48 9.89
C ASP A 55 -14.31 -7.87 8.43
N PHE A 56 -15.36 -7.65 7.62
CA PHE A 56 -15.30 -7.90 6.17
C PHE A 56 -14.19 -7.05 5.53
N ASP A 57 -14.13 -5.76 5.86
CA ASP A 57 -13.16 -4.83 5.29
C ASP A 57 -11.72 -5.21 5.69
N LYS A 58 -11.47 -5.59 6.95
CA LYS A 58 -10.15 -6.08 7.39
C LYS A 58 -9.69 -7.31 6.60
N VAL A 59 -10.55 -8.30 6.52
CA VAL A 59 -10.24 -9.55 5.82
C VAL A 59 -10.04 -9.31 4.32
N MET A 60 -10.86 -8.46 3.70
CA MET A 60 -10.72 -8.11 2.29
C MET A 60 -9.43 -7.33 2.02
N ALA A 61 -9.07 -6.38 2.88
CA ALA A 61 -7.82 -5.65 2.78
C ALA A 61 -6.63 -6.61 2.79
N ARG A 62 -6.62 -7.59 3.71
CA ARG A 62 -5.55 -8.59 3.80
C ARG A 62 -5.51 -9.50 2.57
N PHE A 63 -6.64 -10.04 2.13
CA PHE A 63 -6.70 -10.89 0.94
C PHE A 63 -6.18 -10.18 -0.32
N LEU A 64 -6.60 -8.95 -0.54
CA LEU A 64 -6.18 -8.16 -1.70
C LEU A 64 -4.69 -7.80 -1.62
N ALA A 65 -4.18 -7.47 -0.44
CA ALA A 65 -2.75 -7.23 -0.24
C ALA A 65 -1.92 -8.48 -0.54
N ASP A 66 -2.32 -9.63 0.00
CA ASP A 66 -1.64 -10.91 -0.21
C ASP A 66 -1.80 -11.42 -1.66
N ALA A 67 -2.86 -11.00 -2.37
CA ALA A 67 -3.01 -11.20 -3.81
C ALA A 67 -2.13 -10.26 -4.65
N GLY A 68 -1.55 -9.22 -4.04
CA GLY A 68 -0.74 -8.20 -4.71
C GLY A 68 -1.54 -7.01 -5.23
N ASP A 69 -2.84 -6.97 -5.00
CA ASP A 69 -3.71 -5.85 -5.40
C ASP A 69 -3.81 -4.79 -4.29
N TYR A 70 -2.69 -4.09 -4.08
CA TYR A 70 -2.59 -3.10 -3.00
C TYR A 70 -3.51 -1.89 -3.21
N GLN A 71 -3.84 -1.55 -4.46
CA GLN A 71 -4.73 -0.44 -4.76
C GLN A 71 -6.17 -0.75 -4.32
N GLU A 72 -6.66 -1.94 -4.64
CA GLU A 72 -7.97 -2.38 -4.15
C GLU A 72 -7.95 -2.62 -2.63
N ALA A 73 -6.86 -3.19 -2.09
CA ALA A 73 -6.69 -3.39 -0.65
C ALA A 73 -6.85 -2.08 0.14
N SER A 74 -6.30 -0.96 -0.38
CA SER A 74 -6.41 0.34 0.28
C SER A 74 -7.83 0.86 0.45
N LYS A 75 -8.77 0.41 -0.38
CA LYS A 75 -10.20 0.79 -0.28
C LYS A 75 -10.89 0.12 0.90
N PHE A 76 -10.38 -1.03 1.33
CA PHE A 76 -10.91 -1.82 2.45
C PHE A 76 -10.09 -1.64 3.73
N ALA A 77 -8.97 -0.94 3.67
CA ALA A 77 -8.07 -0.78 4.81
C ALA A 77 -8.78 -0.04 5.95
N VAL A 78 -9.23 -0.82 6.92
CA VAL A 78 -9.86 -0.33 8.17
C VAL A 78 -8.79 -0.10 9.23
N GLY A 79 -7.61 -0.68 9.05
CA GLY A 79 -6.45 -0.45 9.89
C GLY A 79 -5.50 0.56 9.27
N ASP A 80 -5.03 1.53 10.07
CA ASP A 80 -4.11 2.57 9.61
C ASP A 80 -2.81 1.99 9.05
N SER A 81 -2.31 0.87 9.56
CA SER A 81 -1.06 0.25 9.14
C SER A 81 -1.05 -0.22 7.68
N LEU A 82 -2.06 -0.97 7.24
CA LEU A 82 -2.10 -1.45 5.86
C LEU A 82 -2.29 -0.30 4.87
N ARG A 83 -3.19 0.63 5.18
CA ARG A 83 -3.40 1.83 4.39
C ARG A 83 -2.11 2.63 4.27
N MET A 84 -1.42 2.85 5.38
CA MET A 84 -0.15 3.58 5.40
C MET A 84 0.93 2.85 4.62
N ALA A 85 1.05 1.53 4.73
CA ALA A 85 2.00 0.74 3.94
C ALA A 85 1.79 0.90 2.42
N VAL A 86 0.53 0.90 1.96
CA VAL A 86 0.21 1.17 0.55
C VAL A 86 0.60 2.59 0.15
N LEU A 87 0.24 3.59 0.95
CA LEU A 87 0.58 5.00 0.66
C LEU A 87 2.10 5.23 0.64
N ILE A 88 2.84 4.59 1.54
CA ILE A 88 4.31 4.63 1.57
C ILE A 88 4.91 4.09 0.26
N ARG A 89 4.41 2.94 -0.22
CA ARG A 89 4.89 2.35 -1.49
C ARG A 89 4.63 3.26 -2.67
N ILE A 90 3.42 3.80 -2.78
CA ILE A 90 3.07 4.73 -3.86
C ILE A 90 3.92 5.99 -3.77
N CYS A 91 4.08 6.57 -2.58
CA CYS A 91 4.91 7.75 -2.38
C CYS A 91 6.38 7.49 -2.73
N CYS A 92 6.92 6.31 -2.34
CA CYS A 92 8.26 5.89 -2.71
C CYS A 92 8.40 5.76 -4.25
N ALA A 93 7.44 5.15 -4.93
CA ALA A 93 7.43 5.04 -6.38
C ALA A 93 7.42 6.43 -7.05
N GLN A 94 6.61 7.35 -6.55
CA GLN A 94 6.57 8.74 -7.03
C GLN A 94 7.91 9.47 -6.83
N VAL A 95 8.55 9.28 -5.67
CA VAL A 95 9.91 9.83 -5.42
C VAL A 95 10.92 9.27 -6.42
N MET A 96 10.90 7.97 -6.69
CA MET A 96 11.79 7.34 -7.67
C MET A 96 11.55 7.88 -9.08
N GLN A 97 10.31 8.06 -9.49
CA GLN A 97 9.97 8.69 -10.77
C GLN A 97 10.53 10.11 -10.87
N LEU A 98 10.40 10.91 -9.81
CA LEU A 98 10.96 12.28 -9.77
C LEU A 98 12.50 12.30 -9.80
N LEU A 99 13.16 11.26 -9.29
CA LEU A 99 14.61 11.09 -9.38
C LEU A 99 15.06 10.51 -10.73
N GLY A 100 14.13 10.14 -11.61
CA GLY A 100 14.43 9.50 -12.89
C GLY A 100 14.91 8.05 -12.74
N THR A 101 14.62 7.41 -11.61
CA THR A 101 14.96 6.01 -11.33
C THR A 101 13.75 5.10 -11.45
N THR A 102 13.99 3.83 -11.79
CA THR A 102 12.90 2.85 -11.90
C THR A 102 12.43 2.44 -10.50
N PRO A 103 11.13 2.51 -10.20
CA PRO A 103 10.57 1.93 -8.99
C PRO A 103 10.97 0.45 -8.86
N GLY A 104 11.36 0.01 -7.66
CA GLY A 104 11.83 -1.37 -7.43
C GLY A 104 13.29 -1.63 -7.80
N SER A 105 14.03 -0.64 -8.29
CA SER A 105 15.47 -0.76 -8.49
C SER A 105 16.23 -0.86 -7.15
N SER A 106 17.47 -1.37 -7.18
CA SER A 106 18.33 -1.41 -6.01
C SER A 106 18.52 -0.03 -5.38
N GLN A 107 18.59 1.02 -6.20
CA GLN A 107 18.67 2.41 -5.74
C GLN A 107 17.43 2.83 -4.93
N ALA A 108 16.22 2.40 -5.36
CA ALA A 108 15.00 2.67 -4.62
C ALA A 108 15.00 2.00 -3.24
N VAL A 109 15.50 0.76 -3.21
CA VAL A 109 15.65 -0.01 -1.97
C VAL A 109 16.63 0.64 -1.01
N GLU A 110 17.83 1.00 -1.48
CA GLU A 110 18.85 1.65 -0.67
C GLU A 110 18.39 3.02 -0.16
N TYR A 111 17.68 3.77 -1.00
CA TYR A 111 17.11 5.05 -0.63
C TYR A 111 16.12 4.92 0.54
N LEU A 112 15.17 3.99 0.43
CA LEU A 112 14.17 3.76 1.48
C LEU A 112 14.82 3.23 2.76
N ALA A 113 15.76 2.29 2.64
CA ALA A 113 16.55 1.79 3.76
C ALA A 113 17.34 2.91 4.45
N GLY A 114 17.87 3.87 3.67
CA GLY A 114 18.52 5.06 4.20
C GLY A 114 17.59 5.93 5.04
N ILE A 115 16.36 6.18 4.57
CA ILE A 115 15.35 6.94 5.32
C ILE A 115 14.98 6.23 6.62
N ILE A 116 14.70 4.93 6.57
CA ILE A 116 14.31 4.14 7.75
C ILE A 116 15.42 4.20 8.79
N ARG A 117 16.68 4.00 8.39
CA ARG A 117 17.84 4.08 9.29
C ARG A 117 18.02 5.48 9.88
N GLN A 118 17.92 6.52 9.05
CA GLN A 118 18.08 7.90 9.50
C GLN A 118 16.99 8.32 10.48
N ALA A 119 15.79 7.81 10.32
CA ALA A 119 14.66 8.12 11.18
C ALA A 119 14.62 7.28 12.45
N HIS A 120 15.52 6.32 12.61
CA HIS A 120 15.49 5.33 13.70
C HIS A 120 14.11 4.66 13.85
N LEU A 121 13.46 4.40 12.72
CA LEU A 121 12.14 3.80 12.71
C LEU A 121 12.25 2.29 12.99
N ASP A 122 11.41 1.83 13.89
CA ASP A 122 11.25 0.40 14.19
C ASP A 122 10.36 -0.27 13.13
N CYS A 123 10.76 -0.13 11.88
CA CYS A 123 10.09 -0.73 10.74
C CYS A 123 11.01 -1.79 10.13
N GLY A 124 10.47 -2.98 9.90
CA GLY A 124 11.15 -3.98 9.10
C GLY A 124 11.44 -3.48 7.68
N TYR A 125 12.45 -4.05 7.06
CA TYR A 125 12.85 -3.69 5.68
C TYR A 125 12.02 -4.43 4.62
N ASP A 126 11.24 -5.44 5.01
CA ASP A 126 10.40 -6.23 4.11
C ASP A 126 8.98 -5.67 4.06
N THR A 127 8.34 -5.80 2.92
CA THR A 127 6.97 -5.35 2.70
C THR A 127 5.95 -6.10 3.56
N ALA A 128 6.25 -7.33 3.98
CA ALA A 128 5.44 -8.07 4.94
C ALA A 128 5.52 -7.44 6.34
N PHE A 129 6.68 -6.92 6.72
CA PHE A 129 6.89 -6.29 8.03
C PHE A 129 6.21 -4.93 8.17
N TRP A 130 5.89 -4.25 7.07
CA TRP A 130 5.25 -2.94 7.16
C TRP A 130 3.83 -3.01 7.71
N MET A 131 3.15 -4.13 7.55
CA MET A 131 1.83 -4.34 8.15
C MET A 131 1.93 -4.57 9.65
N ASP A 132 3.08 -5.05 10.12
CA ASP A 132 3.36 -5.31 11.54
C ASP A 132 4.04 -4.11 12.24
N CYS A 133 4.41 -3.06 11.49
CA CYS A 133 4.99 -1.85 12.04
C CYS A 133 3.96 -1.06 12.86
N PRO A 134 4.39 -0.41 13.95
CA PRO A 134 3.54 0.51 14.68
C PRO A 134 2.98 1.61 13.75
N PRO A 135 1.69 1.96 13.85
CA PRO A 135 1.06 2.99 13.00
C PRO A 135 1.81 4.33 13.01
N ASP A 136 2.35 4.73 14.16
CA ASP A 136 3.11 5.98 14.31
C ASP A 136 4.40 5.96 13.50
N SER A 137 5.12 4.82 13.47
CA SER A 137 6.33 4.65 12.66
C SER A 137 6.02 4.73 11.16
N LEU A 138 4.93 4.11 10.71
CA LEU A 138 4.48 4.20 9.33
C LEU A 138 4.05 5.61 8.96
N THR A 139 3.35 6.31 9.85
CA THR A 139 2.95 7.71 9.66
C THR A 139 4.18 8.62 9.53
N ALA A 140 5.19 8.44 10.38
CA ALA A 140 6.44 9.18 10.32
C ALA A 140 7.19 8.92 9.00
N LEU A 141 7.29 7.66 8.58
CA LEU A 141 7.94 7.28 7.31
C LEU A 141 7.23 7.90 6.10
N PHE A 142 5.90 7.85 6.07
CA PHE A 142 5.11 8.49 5.03
C PHE A 142 5.35 10.01 4.98
N ALA A 143 5.33 10.69 6.14
CA ALA A 143 5.55 12.13 6.23
C ALA A 143 6.95 12.53 5.72
N MET A 144 7.98 11.73 6.01
CA MET A 144 9.34 11.95 5.51
C MET A 144 9.41 11.79 3.99
N LEU A 145 8.82 10.73 3.43
CA LEU A 145 8.77 10.48 1.99
C LEU A 145 8.00 11.59 1.26
N ASP A 146 6.83 11.99 1.78
CA ASP A 146 6.02 13.06 1.18
C ASP A 146 6.74 14.42 1.25
N THR A 147 7.45 14.69 2.34
CA THR A 147 8.29 15.89 2.45
C THR A 147 9.40 15.89 1.40
N HIS A 148 10.05 14.75 1.17
CA HIS A 148 11.07 14.62 0.13
C HIS A 148 10.46 14.77 -1.27
N ARG A 149 9.32 14.14 -1.54
CA ARG A 149 8.56 14.28 -2.79
C ARG A 149 8.25 15.76 -3.09
N ARG A 150 7.77 16.50 -2.11
CA ARG A 150 7.48 17.96 -2.23
C ARG A 150 8.73 18.78 -2.52
N ARG A 151 9.86 18.44 -1.89
CA ARG A 151 11.16 19.12 -2.16
C ARG A 151 11.62 18.89 -3.60
N LEU A 152 11.51 17.67 -4.10
CA LEU A 152 11.83 17.33 -5.48
C LEU A 152 10.91 18.06 -6.47
N LEU A 153 9.62 18.10 -6.21
CA LEU A 153 8.67 18.85 -7.05
C LEU A 153 9.02 20.35 -7.10
N ARG A 154 9.30 20.96 -5.96
CA ARG A 154 9.75 22.37 -5.92
C ARG A 154 11.01 22.59 -6.74
N ARG A 155 11.99 21.71 -6.59
CA ARG A 155 13.25 21.78 -7.35
C ARG A 155 13.05 21.67 -8.86
N LEU A 156 12.13 20.80 -9.30
CA LEU A 156 11.90 20.50 -10.71
C LEU A 156 10.93 21.49 -11.38
N CYS A 157 9.95 22.01 -10.66
CA CYS A 157 8.88 22.85 -11.23
C CYS A 157 8.96 24.33 -10.83
N GLY A 158 9.79 24.68 -9.83
CA GLY A 158 9.80 26.02 -9.21
C GLY A 158 8.60 26.25 -8.28
N ASP A 159 8.65 27.27 -7.46
CA ASP A 159 7.63 27.53 -6.43
C ASP A 159 6.27 27.97 -6.99
N SER A 160 6.25 28.61 -8.16
CA SER A 160 5.02 29.17 -8.75
C SER A 160 4.09 28.13 -9.38
N ALA A 161 4.60 26.97 -9.74
CA ALA A 161 3.81 25.90 -10.41
C ALA A 161 3.10 24.96 -9.42
N LEU A 162 3.30 25.13 -8.12
CA LEU A 162 3.09 24.08 -7.13
C LEU A 162 1.75 24.11 -6.40
N HIS A 163 0.96 25.18 -6.47
CA HIS A 163 -0.27 25.28 -5.67
C HIS A 163 -1.30 24.18 -5.94
N GLY A 164 -1.27 23.52 -7.13
CA GLY A 164 -2.13 22.38 -7.44
C GLY A 164 -1.51 21.00 -7.21
N PHE A 165 -0.18 20.90 -7.00
CA PHE A 165 0.57 19.64 -7.08
C PHE A 165 1.15 19.16 -5.75
N MET A 166 0.93 19.91 -4.68
CA MET A 166 1.54 19.63 -3.37
C MET A 166 0.80 18.56 -2.57
N SER A 167 -0.48 18.34 -2.83
CA SER A 167 -1.23 17.27 -2.19
C SER A 167 -0.76 15.90 -2.73
N PHE A 168 -0.65 14.94 -1.83
CA PHE A 168 -0.39 13.56 -2.23
C PHE A 168 -1.62 12.98 -2.94
N ASP A 169 -1.43 12.50 -4.17
CA ASP A 169 -2.45 11.79 -4.93
C ASP A 169 -1.89 10.43 -5.38
N PRO A 170 -2.47 9.32 -4.93
CA PRO A 170 -2.00 7.98 -5.26
C PRO A 170 -2.18 7.60 -6.73
N THR A 171 -2.90 8.39 -7.52
CA THR A 171 -3.12 8.12 -8.96
C THR A 171 -2.15 8.87 -9.88
N VAL A 172 -1.30 9.73 -9.32
CA VAL A 172 -0.39 10.56 -10.10
C VAL A 172 0.91 9.83 -10.41
N VAL A 173 1.27 9.80 -11.68
CA VAL A 173 2.58 9.36 -12.20
C VAL A 173 3.39 10.58 -12.62
N TYR A 174 4.63 10.66 -12.18
CA TYR A 174 5.55 11.72 -12.53
C TYR A 174 6.54 11.28 -13.62
N THR A 175 6.72 12.13 -14.64
CA THR A 175 7.73 11.91 -15.68
C THR A 175 8.58 13.16 -15.80
N PRO A 176 9.85 13.14 -15.36
CA PRO A 176 10.78 14.26 -15.57
C PRO A 176 10.95 14.55 -17.06
N ARG A 177 11.01 15.82 -17.44
CA ARG A 177 11.22 16.26 -18.82
C ARG A 177 12.68 16.62 -19.06
N PRO A 178 13.27 16.29 -20.23
CA PRO A 178 14.65 16.64 -20.57
C PRO A 178 14.93 18.15 -20.52
N ALA A 179 13.94 18.97 -20.88
CA ALA A 179 14.01 20.43 -20.85
C ALA A 179 13.77 21.05 -19.46
N GLY A 180 13.67 20.24 -18.43
CA GLY A 180 13.28 20.63 -17.08
C GLY A 180 11.78 20.55 -16.81
N GLY A 181 11.42 20.53 -15.52
CA GLY A 181 10.03 20.35 -15.08
C GLY A 181 9.60 18.89 -15.05
N VAL A 182 8.30 18.68 -14.79
CA VAL A 182 7.69 17.34 -14.63
C VAL A 182 6.38 17.31 -15.40
N ALA A 183 6.17 16.23 -16.15
CA ALA A 183 4.85 15.88 -16.63
C ALA A 183 4.13 15.06 -15.56
N MET A 184 2.84 15.31 -15.40
CA MET A 184 1.98 14.54 -14.51
C MET A 184 0.88 13.89 -15.32
N VAL A 185 0.69 12.61 -15.10
CA VAL A 185 -0.37 11.83 -15.71
C VAL A 185 -1.20 11.20 -14.61
N PHE A 186 -2.51 11.38 -14.68
CA PHE A 186 -3.44 10.68 -13.79
C PHE A 186 -3.71 9.29 -14.38
N ASN A 187 -3.27 8.27 -13.68
CA ASN A 187 -3.49 6.88 -14.05
C ASN A 187 -3.89 6.08 -12.81
N LYS A 188 -5.16 5.68 -12.75
CA LYS A 188 -5.71 4.93 -11.61
C LYS A 188 -5.08 3.53 -11.45
N GLU A 189 -4.49 3.00 -12.52
CA GLU A 189 -3.88 1.67 -12.55
C GLU A 189 -2.36 1.70 -12.45
N ALA A 190 -1.75 2.90 -12.38
CA ALA A 190 -0.30 3.07 -12.45
C ALA A 190 0.47 2.29 -11.37
N TYR A 191 -0.18 1.99 -10.26
CA TYR A 191 0.42 1.30 -9.12
C TYR A 191 -0.30 -0.02 -8.78
N SER A 192 -1.10 -0.56 -9.70
CA SER A 192 -1.77 -1.86 -9.53
C SER A 192 -0.76 -3.00 -9.40
N ASP A 193 0.39 -2.90 -10.06
CA ASP A 193 1.49 -3.86 -10.00
C ASP A 193 2.62 -3.39 -9.07
N LEU A 194 2.27 -3.05 -7.84
CA LEU A 194 3.26 -2.72 -6.80
C LEU A 194 4.11 -3.92 -6.36
N ASN A 195 3.83 -5.14 -6.87
CA ASN A 195 4.67 -6.32 -6.67
C ASN A 195 6.07 -6.16 -7.27
N SER A 196 6.21 -5.34 -8.33
CA SER A 196 7.53 -4.98 -8.88
C SER A 196 8.36 -4.14 -7.90
N ILE A 197 7.70 -3.51 -6.89
CA ILE A 197 8.34 -2.78 -5.81
C ILE A 197 8.54 -3.74 -4.62
N ARG A 198 8.98 -4.97 -4.88
CA ARG A 198 9.52 -5.84 -3.84
C ARG A 198 10.82 -5.21 -3.37
N LEU A 199 10.76 -4.60 -2.21
CA LEU A 199 11.93 -4.17 -1.47
C LEU A 199 12.59 -5.43 -0.90
N ASN A 200 13.23 -6.24 -1.75
CA ASN A 200 14.10 -7.32 -1.31
C ASN A 200 15.35 -6.69 -0.67
N ILE A 201 15.21 -6.28 0.57
CA ILE A 201 16.34 -5.88 1.40
C ILE A 201 16.75 -7.15 2.16
N ARG A 202 17.79 -7.81 1.67
CA ARG A 202 18.54 -8.80 2.44
C ARG A 202 19.54 -8.09 3.35
#